data_7ffea46078fe472d016901c4145d3f56
#
_entry.id   7ffea46078fe472d016901c4145d3f56
#
_cell.length_a   1.000
_cell.length_b   1.000
_cell.length_c   1.000
_cell.angle_alpha   90.00
_cell.angle_beta   90.00
_cell.angle_gamma   90.00
#
_symmetry.space_group_name_H-M   'P 1'
#
loop_
_entity.id
_entity.type
_entity.pdbx_description
1 polymer ?
#
loop_
_entity_poly.entity_id
_entity_poly.type
_entity_poly.pdbx_seq_one_letter_code
_entity_poly.pdbx_strand_id
1 'polypeptide(L)'
;MKNIIVYPFAILIACFCLFGGCTSTTNQVDIQVNRMPGVLPQLIFACDLSTDSAEILLSRPEVINDLKLLHYGIALSIPEYDSGRAKIVQHLNQEDIPVTAWLVMPSKLGYYFNASNASEAPGRFADFETWTATYKLRWASVGLDIEPGLTDFVVLQKGGKLKLLVKVIGRSLSLERKHQAQAARQTYDSLIQWMKKDGYSPQTYQLLFMADERKAQSMILDRIFGIVPAKGGLEALMVYSSFNHVGPALVYSYGKEAAAISIGSTSGGDDSSLNNQFRPLNWQEFSNDLICASHFTHTIGVYSLQGCLQQDFLSRLKSFDWNQTVLIPAKSIDKVAHFRKVVGILIWVLSYWIYMVIIVILLIVLFFWIWRARRIKRKKMKG
;
A
#
# COMPACT_ATOMS: atom_id res chain seq x y z
N MET A 1 -21.65 -2.88 6.46
CA MET A 1 -20.33 -3.29 6.96
C MET A 1 -19.47 -2.03 6.96
N LYS A 2 -18.91 -1.63 8.11
CA LYS A 2 -18.22 -0.36 8.30
C LYS A 2 -16.86 -0.39 7.61
N ASN A 3 -16.52 0.67 6.89
CA ASN A 3 -15.27 0.86 6.15
C ASN A 3 -14.05 0.64 7.04
N ILE A 4 -13.28 -0.44 6.79
CA ILE A 4 -12.19 -0.90 7.64
C ILE A 4 -10.80 -0.56 7.04
N ILE A 5 -10.78 0.29 6.03
CA ILE A 5 -9.58 0.54 5.19
C ILE A 5 -8.50 1.43 5.86
N VAL A 6 -8.77 1.99 7.04
CA VAL A 6 -7.89 3.02 7.66
C VAL A 6 -6.77 2.44 8.54
N TYR A 7 -6.77 1.14 8.82
CA TYR A 7 -5.94 0.56 9.88
C TYR A 7 -4.46 0.28 9.57
N PRO A 8 -4.01 -0.06 8.35
CA PRO A 8 -2.59 -0.34 8.10
C PRO A 8 -1.66 0.86 8.33
N PHE A 9 -2.16 2.06 8.12
CA PHE A 9 -1.38 3.30 8.23
C PHE A 9 -1.13 3.78 9.66
N ALA A 10 -1.99 3.44 10.63
CA ALA A 10 -1.88 3.97 11.99
C ALA A 10 -0.61 3.52 12.75
N ILE A 11 -0.06 2.34 12.45
CA ILE A 11 1.20 1.87 13.08
C ILE A 11 2.41 2.66 12.57
N LEU A 12 2.46 2.93 11.27
CA LEU A 12 3.54 3.73 10.69
C LEU A 12 3.47 5.19 11.13
N ILE A 13 2.27 5.73 11.33
CA ILE A 13 2.04 7.07 11.87
C ILE A 13 2.49 7.15 13.33
N ALA A 14 2.29 6.12 14.13
CA ALA A 14 2.83 6.07 15.50
C ALA A 14 4.36 6.14 15.50
N CYS A 15 5.04 5.57 14.50
CA CYS A 15 6.48 5.76 14.30
C CYS A 15 6.81 7.19 13.84
N PHE A 16 5.95 7.82 13.04
CA PHE A 16 6.14 9.21 12.59
C PHE A 16 6.10 10.21 13.75
N CYS A 17 5.21 10.00 14.73
CA CYS A 17 5.07 10.87 15.90
C CYS A 17 6.21 10.73 16.92
N LEU A 18 7.00 9.65 16.85
CA LEU A 18 8.09 9.42 17.82
C LEU A 18 9.39 10.15 17.47
N PHE A 19 9.56 10.64 16.25
CA PHE A 19 10.81 11.21 15.75
C PHE A 19 10.68 12.64 15.21
N GLY A 20 9.68 13.38 15.64
CA GLY A 20 9.53 14.79 15.33
C GLY A 20 10.58 15.65 16.02
N GLY A 21 11.70 15.91 15.37
CA GLY A 21 12.65 16.88 15.86
C GLY A 21 14.09 16.68 15.41
N CYS A 22 14.39 17.00 14.16
CA CYS A 22 15.70 17.52 13.78
C CYS A 22 15.56 18.27 12.45
N THR A 23 15.53 19.58 12.52
CA THR A 23 15.58 20.44 11.34
C THR A 23 17.04 20.71 11.03
N SER A 24 17.60 20.05 10.05
CA SER A 24 18.82 20.53 9.41
C SER A 24 18.43 21.69 8.49
N THR A 25 18.92 22.87 8.76
CA THR A 25 18.82 24.05 7.90
C THR A 25 19.80 23.90 6.73
N THR A 26 19.38 23.23 5.69
CA THR A 26 20.02 23.33 4.37
C THR A 26 19.19 24.32 3.53
N ASN A 27 19.86 25.20 2.80
CA ASN A 27 19.23 26.06 1.79
C ASN A 27 18.74 25.20 0.62
N GLN A 28 17.65 24.46 0.81
CA GLN A 28 17.06 23.64 -0.23
C GLN A 28 16.00 24.46 -0.97
N VAL A 29 16.03 24.34 -2.29
CA VAL A 29 15.08 25.01 -3.18
C VAL A 29 13.86 24.11 -3.33
N ASP A 30 12.68 24.71 -3.36
CA ASP A 30 11.42 24.03 -3.66
C ASP A 30 11.50 23.35 -5.03
N ILE A 31 10.93 22.17 -5.16
CA ILE A 31 10.98 21.39 -6.40
C ILE A 31 9.74 21.69 -7.24
N GLN A 32 9.96 22.05 -8.50
CA GLN A 32 8.89 22.17 -9.49
C GLN A 32 8.64 20.82 -10.15
N VAL A 33 7.39 20.40 -10.19
CA VAL A 33 6.96 19.15 -10.78
C VAL A 33 5.86 19.41 -11.80
N ASN A 34 6.06 18.88 -13.00
CA ASN A 34 5.08 18.90 -14.09
C ASN A 34 4.75 17.46 -14.48
N ARG A 35 3.61 17.26 -15.09
CA ARG A 35 3.24 16.00 -15.72
C ARG A 35 4.34 15.54 -16.71
N MET A 36 4.52 14.23 -16.83
CA MET A 36 5.34 13.63 -17.87
C MET A 36 4.80 14.02 -19.26
N PRO A 37 5.66 14.43 -20.20
CA PRO A 37 5.23 14.72 -21.57
C PRO A 37 4.56 13.52 -22.25
N GLY A 38 3.68 13.79 -23.19
CA GLY A 38 2.99 12.77 -24.00
C GLY A 38 1.56 12.52 -23.59
N VAL A 39 1.15 11.25 -23.50
CA VAL A 39 -0.23 10.83 -23.23
C VAL A 39 -0.68 11.25 -21.84
N LEU A 40 -1.94 11.68 -21.72
CA LEU A 40 -2.56 11.94 -20.41
C LEU A 40 -2.64 10.64 -19.59
N PRO A 41 -2.50 10.71 -18.25
CA PRO A 41 -2.61 9.54 -17.42
C PRO A 41 -4.04 9.01 -17.43
N GLN A 42 -4.16 7.69 -17.42
CA GLN A 42 -5.41 6.99 -17.19
C GLN A 42 -5.72 6.98 -15.70
N LEU A 43 -6.85 7.54 -15.30
CA LEU A 43 -7.34 7.44 -13.92
C LEU A 43 -8.23 6.21 -13.77
N ILE A 44 -8.02 5.48 -12.69
CA ILE A 44 -8.80 4.31 -12.30
C ILE A 44 -9.36 4.55 -10.90
N PHE A 45 -10.67 4.78 -10.81
CA PHE A 45 -11.32 5.09 -9.54
C PHE A 45 -11.70 3.82 -8.79
N ALA A 46 -11.22 3.68 -7.58
CA ALA A 46 -11.60 2.60 -6.69
C ALA A 46 -13.05 2.79 -6.21
N CYS A 47 -13.84 1.72 -6.28
CA CYS A 47 -15.21 1.66 -5.78
C CYS A 47 -15.32 0.47 -4.81
N ASP A 48 -15.28 0.77 -3.50
CA ASP A 48 -15.38 -0.21 -2.42
C ASP A 48 -16.71 -0.06 -1.66
N LEU A 49 -17.79 -0.25 -2.38
CA LEU A 49 -19.15 -0.17 -1.87
C LEU A 49 -19.81 -1.55 -1.85
N SER A 50 -20.85 -1.70 -1.00
CA SER A 50 -21.75 -2.87 -1.11
C SER A 50 -22.35 -2.95 -2.51
N THR A 51 -22.82 -4.14 -2.91
CA THR A 51 -23.43 -4.33 -4.26
C THR A 51 -24.54 -3.32 -4.51
N ASP A 52 -25.49 -3.16 -3.58
CA ASP A 52 -26.61 -2.22 -3.73
C ASP A 52 -26.15 -0.76 -3.86
N SER A 53 -25.18 -0.35 -3.03
CA SER A 53 -24.66 1.03 -3.07
C SER A 53 -23.86 1.29 -4.34
N ALA A 54 -23.10 0.30 -4.81
CA ALA A 54 -22.35 0.39 -6.06
C ALA A 54 -23.30 0.44 -7.28
N GLU A 55 -24.37 -0.35 -7.29
CA GLU A 55 -25.40 -0.33 -8.31
C GLU A 55 -26.06 1.05 -8.40
N ILE A 56 -26.50 1.60 -7.25
CA ILE A 56 -27.08 2.95 -7.21
C ILE A 56 -26.11 4.01 -7.72
N LEU A 57 -24.85 3.93 -7.35
CA LEU A 57 -23.84 4.91 -7.75
C LEU A 57 -23.51 4.82 -9.24
N LEU A 58 -23.26 3.62 -9.74
CA LEU A 58 -22.79 3.33 -11.08
C LEU A 58 -23.93 3.19 -12.12
N SER A 59 -25.20 3.33 -11.68
CA SER A 59 -26.35 3.49 -12.61
C SER A 59 -26.71 4.96 -12.88
N ARG A 60 -26.02 5.92 -12.23
CA ARG A 60 -26.27 7.34 -12.45
C ARG A 60 -25.75 7.78 -13.82
N PRO A 61 -26.60 8.33 -14.71
CA PRO A 61 -26.16 8.71 -16.06
C PRO A 61 -25.04 9.73 -16.07
N GLU A 62 -25.03 10.68 -15.12
CA GLU A 62 -23.99 11.71 -14.99
C GLU A 62 -22.63 11.09 -14.67
N VAL A 63 -22.56 10.06 -13.80
CA VAL A 63 -21.32 9.37 -13.44
C VAL A 63 -20.78 8.59 -14.65
N ILE A 64 -21.65 7.83 -15.32
CA ILE A 64 -21.30 7.06 -16.51
C ILE A 64 -20.80 7.98 -17.63
N ASN A 65 -21.52 9.06 -17.91
CA ASN A 65 -21.15 10.03 -18.95
C ASN A 65 -19.79 10.68 -18.65
N ASP A 66 -19.50 11.02 -17.38
CA ASP A 66 -18.24 11.63 -17.00
C ASP A 66 -17.06 10.66 -17.14
N LEU A 67 -17.24 9.40 -16.71
CA LEU A 67 -16.23 8.36 -16.89
C LEU A 67 -15.93 8.08 -18.37
N LYS A 68 -16.95 8.02 -19.21
CA LYS A 68 -16.81 7.84 -20.68
C LYS A 68 -16.10 9.02 -21.32
N LEU A 69 -16.56 10.24 -21.05
CA LEU A 69 -15.99 11.47 -21.61
C LEU A 69 -14.50 11.61 -21.30
N LEU A 70 -14.09 11.21 -20.11
CA LEU A 70 -12.72 11.33 -19.62
C LEU A 70 -11.88 10.06 -19.87
N HIS A 71 -12.48 9.02 -20.45
CA HIS A 71 -11.84 7.71 -20.68
C HIS A 71 -11.25 7.09 -19.40
N TYR A 72 -11.92 7.27 -18.26
CA TYR A 72 -11.49 6.77 -16.97
C TYR A 72 -12.03 5.37 -16.69
N GLY A 73 -11.30 4.62 -15.87
CA GLY A 73 -11.67 3.26 -15.46
C GLY A 73 -12.18 3.18 -14.03
N ILE A 74 -12.74 2.02 -13.70
CA ILE A 74 -13.21 1.67 -12.35
C ILE A 74 -12.44 0.44 -11.85
N ALA A 75 -11.88 0.51 -10.64
CA ALA A 75 -11.46 -0.65 -9.88
C ALA A 75 -12.59 -1.01 -8.91
N LEU A 76 -13.36 -2.02 -9.26
CA LEU A 76 -14.53 -2.46 -8.49
C LEU A 76 -14.11 -3.56 -7.52
N SER A 77 -14.31 -3.37 -6.20
CA SER A 77 -14.06 -4.43 -5.21
C SER A 77 -15.00 -5.61 -5.44
N ILE A 78 -14.45 -6.83 -5.40
CA ILE A 78 -15.19 -8.08 -5.63
C ILE A 78 -15.07 -8.96 -4.39
N PRO A 79 -15.82 -8.67 -3.32
CA PRO A 79 -15.84 -9.52 -2.12
C PRO A 79 -16.61 -10.83 -2.33
N GLU A 80 -17.64 -10.82 -3.18
CA GLU A 80 -18.50 -11.95 -3.48
C GLU A 80 -18.78 -12.06 -4.98
N TYR A 81 -18.98 -13.29 -5.47
CA TYR A 81 -19.25 -13.60 -6.89
C TYR A 81 -20.76 -13.79 -7.10
N ASP A 82 -21.53 -12.72 -6.84
CA ASP A 82 -22.99 -12.72 -6.96
C ASP A 82 -23.49 -12.14 -8.30
N SER A 83 -24.78 -12.33 -8.58
CA SER A 83 -25.42 -11.83 -9.80
C SER A 83 -25.60 -10.32 -9.81
N GLY A 84 -25.73 -9.67 -8.64
CA GLY A 84 -25.84 -8.21 -8.54
C GLY A 84 -24.54 -7.54 -8.97
N ARG A 85 -23.40 -8.02 -8.44
CA ARG A 85 -22.08 -7.54 -8.83
C ARG A 85 -21.80 -7.79 -10.31
N ALA A 86 -22.25 -8.93 -10.84
CA ALA A 86 -22.14 -9.24 -12.28
C ALA A 86 -22.91 -8.24 -13.15
N LYS A 87 -24.13 -7.85 -12.77
CA LYS A 87 -24.93 -6.84 -13.48
C LYS A 87 -24.25 -5.48 -13.55
N ILE A 88 -23.62 -5.05 -12.45
CA ILE A 88 -22.84 -3.80 -12.42
C ILE A 88 -21.71 -3.86 -13.46
N VAL A 89 -20.93 -4.95 -13.47
CA VAL A 89 -19.84 -5.13 -14.44
C VAL A 89 -20.35 -5.20 -15.86
N GLN A 90 -21.45 -5.92 -16.12
CA GLN A 90 -22.09 -5.99 -17.43
C GLN A 90 -22.53 -4.60 -17.92
N HIS A 91 -23.12 -3.79 -17.03
CA HIS A 91 -23.50 -2.42 -17.35
C HIS A 91 -22.28 -1.57 -17.74
N LEU A 92 -21.23 -1.59 -16.92
CA LEU A 92 -19.98 -0.87 -17.24
C LEU A 92 -19.36 -1.36 -18.55
N ASN A 93 -19.40 -2.67 -18.81
CA ASN A 93 -18.90 -3.25 -20.07
C ASN A 93 -19.74 -2.83 -21.30
N GLN A 94 -21.07 -2.65 -21.16
CA GLN A 94 -21.96 -2.14 -22.22
C GLN A 94 -21.66 -0.67 -22.52
N GLU A 95 -21.27 0.08 -21.51
CA GLU A 95 -20.88 1.48 -21.61
C GLU A 95 -19.41 1.70 -22.01
N ASP A 96 -18.68 0.62 -22.33
CA ASP A 96 -17.26 0.62 -22.68
C ASP A 96 -16.35 1.29 -21.64
N ILE A 97 -16.74 1.24 -20.36
CA ILE A 97 -15.92 1.70 -19.25
C ILE A 97 -14.95 0.58 -18.84
N PRO A 98 -13.62 0.83 -18.82
CA PRO A 98 -12.64 -0.15 -18.39
C PRO A 98 -12.85 -0.54 -16.92
N VAL A 99 -13.00 -1.84 -16.64
CA VAL A 99 -13.20 -2.35 -15.28
C VAL A 99 -12.00 -3.19 -14.86
N THR A 100 -11.37 -2.80 -13.75
CA THR A 100 -10.42 -3.63 -13.02
C THR A 100 -11.18 -4.43 -11.97
N ALA A 101 -11.07 -5.75 -12.01
CA ALA A 101 -11.54 -6.58 -10.90
C ALA A 101 -10.61 -6.39 -9.70
N TRP A 102 -11.03 -5.63 -8.72
CA TRP A 102 -10.29 -5.50 -7.45
C TRP A 102 -10.68 -6.67 -6.55
N LEU A 103 -9.90 -7.76 -6.64
CA LEU A 103 -10.14 -8.97 -5.86
C LEU A 103 -9.74 -8.75 -4.41
N VAL A 104 -10.66 -9.12 -3.54
CA VAL A 104 -10.46 -9.23 -2.09
C VAL A 104 -10.90 -10.60 -1.62
N MET A 105 -10.45 -11.01 -0.44
CA MET A 105 -10.91 -12.24 0.20
C MET A 105 -12.26 -12.02 0.88
N PRO A 106 -13.09 -13.06 1.03
CA PRO A 106 -14.26 -12.98 1.90
C PRO A 106 -13.87 -12.50 3.31
N SER A 107 -14.73 -11.69 3.95
CA SER A 107 -14.44 -11.10 5.27
C SER A 107 -14.05 -12.12 6.33
N LYS A 108 -14.62 -13.34 6.29
CA LYS A 108 -14.27 -14.47 7.17
C LYS A 108 -12.84 -14.96 7.00
N LEU A 109 -12.19 -14.70 5.85
CA LEU A 109 -10.82 -15.04 5.53
C LEU A 109 -9.86 -13.86 5.66
N GLY A 110 -10.29 -12.72 6.22
CA GLY A 110 -9.44 -11.57 6.54
C GLY A 110 -9.55 -10.39 5.59
N TYR A 111 -10.41 -10.43 4.59
CA TYR A 111 -10.71 -9.40 3.59
C TYR A 111 -9.56 -9.12 2.60
N TYR A 112 -8.35 -8.92 3.04
CA TYR A 112 -7.18 -8.71 2.17
C TYR A 112 -6.42 -10.01 1.93
N PHE A 113 -5.78 -10.12 0.78
CA PHE A 113 -4.77 -11.15 0.53
C PHE A 113 -3.54 -10.91 1.40
N ASN A 114 -3.01 -11.96 2.02
CA ASN A 114 -1.82 -11.87 2.86
C ASN A 114 -1.20 -13.26 3.06
N ALA A 115 -0.11 -13.34 3.83
CA ALA A 115 0.58 -14.60 4.06
C ALA A 115 -0.27 -15.67 4.78
N SER A 116 -1.28 -15.26 5.57
CA SER A 116 -2.07 -16.22 6.35
C SER A 116 -3.19 -16.89 5.56
N ASN A 117 -3.61 -16.31 4.44
CA ASN A 117 -4.67 -16.83 3.58
C ASN A 117 -4.21 -17.10 2.13
N ALA A 118 -2.91 -17.11 1.89
CA ALA A 118 -2.36 -17.31 0.55
C ALA A 118 -2.75 -18.65 -0.08
N SER A 119 -2.92 -19.71 0.74
CA SER A 119 -3.39 -21.03 0.29
C SER A 119 -4.77 -21.00 -0.36
N GLU A 120 -5.61 -20.05 0.03
CA GLU A 120 -6.98 -19.87 -0.49
C GLU A 120 -7.02 -19.09 -1.82
N ALA A 121 -5.95 -18.35 -2.13
CA ALA A 121 -5.94 -17.43 -3.27
C ALA A 121 -6.13 -18.14 -4.65
N PRO A 122 -5.53 -19.30 -4.93
CA PRO A 122 -5.79 -20.02 -6.18
C PRO A 122 -7.26 -20.44 -6.34
N GLY A 123 -7.88 -20.97 -5.27
CA GLY A 123 -9.31 -21.33 -5.27
C GLY A 123 -10.20 -20.11 -5.50
N ARG A 124 -9.86 -19.00 -4.82
CA ARG A 124 -10.56 -17.73 -5.00
C ARG A 124 -10.51 -17.22 -6.45
N PHE A 125 -9.37 -17.41 -7.12
CA PHE A 125 -9.24 -17.01 -8.53
C PHE A 125 -9.98 -17.97 -9.47
N ALA A 126 -9.95 -19.28 -9.23
CA ALA A 126 -10.74 -20.24 -10.02
C ALA A 126 -12.26 -19.96 -9.94
N ASP A 127 -12.77 -19.61 -8.75
CA ASP A 127 -14.16 -19.18 -8.57
C ASP A 127 -14.46 -17.89 -9.34
N PHE A 128 -13.51 -16.93 -9.34
CA PHE A 128 -13.60 -15.71 -10.14
C PHE A 128 -13.70 -15.99 -11.65
N GLU A 129 -12.89 -16.91 -12.17
CA GLU A 129 -12.95 -17.28 -13.59
C GLU A 129 -14.27 -17.95 -13.95
N THR A 130 -14.76 -18.85 -13.09
CA THR A 130 -16.05 -19.51 -13.26
C THR A 130 -17.19 -18.48 -13.31
N TRP A 131 -17.19 -17.53 -12.36
CA TRP A 131 -18.16 -16.44 -12.31
C TRP A 131 -18.04 -15.51 -13.53
N THR A 132 -16.83 -15.15 -13.92
CA THR A 132 -16.55 -14.32 -15.11
C THR A 132 -17.10 -14.98 -16.38
N ALA A 133 -16.88 -16.26 -16.57
CA ALA A 133 -17.36 -17.03 -17.71
C ALA A 133 -18.89 -17.16 -17.70
N THR A 134 -19.50 -17.45 -16.54
CA THR A 134 -20.95 -17.59 -16.36
C THR A 134 -21.69 -16.31 -16.77
N TYR A 135 -21.18 -15.15 -16.38
CA TYR A 135 -21.83 -13.86 -16.69
C TYR A 135 -21.22 -13.13 -17.89
N LYS A 136 -20.24 -13.74 -18.58
CA LYS A 136 -19.55 -13.18 -19.76
C LYS A 136 -18.97 -11.80 -19.49
N LEU A 137 -18.29 -11.64 -18.36
CA LEU A 137 -17.71 -10.37 -17.92
C LEU A 137 -16.39 -10.08 -18.64
N ARG A 138 -16.14 -8.80 -18.94
CA ARG A 138 -14.88 -8.32 -19.54
C ARG A 138 -14.12 -7.46 -18.54
N TRP A 139 -12.83 -7.70 -18.42
CA TRP A 139 -11.95 -7.03 -17.49
C TRP A 139 -10.78 -6.35 -18.21
N ALA A 140 -10.50 -5.12 -17.87
CA ALA A 140 -9.28 -4.42 -18.30
C ALA A 140 -8.04 -4.97 -17.55
N SER A 141 -8.23 -5.32 -16.30
CA SER A 141 -7.19 -5.92 -15.46
C SER A 141 -7.80 -6.64 -14.24
N VAL A 142 -6.98 -7.42 -13.54
CA VAL A 142 -7.35 -8.11 -12.29
C VAL A 142 -6.32 -7.78 -11.23
N GLY A 143 -6.75 -7.11 -10.16
CA GLY A 143 -5.91 -6.64 -9.07
C GLY A 143 -6.08 -7.48 -7.81
N LEU A 144 -4.97 -7.84 -7.17
CA LEU A 144 -4.93 -8.46 -5.85
C LEU A 144 -4.60 -7.39 -4.81
N ASP A 145 -5.45 -7.26 -3.81
CA ASP A 145 -5.21 -6.35 -2.68
C ASP A 145 -4.43 -7.06 -1.58
N ILE A 146 -3.12 -6.80 -1.54
CA ILE A 146 -2.20 -7.50 -0.65
C ILE A 146 -1.84 -6.60 0.53
N GLU A 147 -2.60 -6.76 1.63
CA GLU A 147 -2.48 -5.96 2.84
C GLU A 147 -2.47 -6.84 4.11
N PRO A 148 -2.09 -6.28 5.27
CA PRO A 148 -2.21 -7.00 6.54
C PRO A 148 -3.65 -7.44 6.78
N GLY A 149 -3.86 -8.66 7.28
CA GLY A 149 -5.19 -9.09 7.69
C GLY A 149 -5.78 -8.18 8.77
N LEU A 150 -7.06 -7.85 8.67
CA LEU A 150 -7.74 -6.92 9.59
C LEU A 150 -7.58 -7.31 11.06
N THR A 151 -7.71 -8.60 11.37
CA THR A 151 -7.55 -9.13 12.74
C THR A 151 -6.11 -9.00 13.23
N ASP A 152 -5.13 -9.24 12.37
CA ASP A 152 -3.71 -9.13 12.69
C ASP A 152 -3.34 -7.69 13.03
N PHE A 153 -3.93 -6.75 12.34
CA PHE A 153 -3.74 -5.34 12.54
C PHE A 153 -4.30 -4.86 13.90
N VAL A 154 -5.55 -5.23 14.21
CA VAL A 154 -6.18 -4.95 15.51
C VAL A 154 -5.37 -5.54 16.66
N VAL A 155 -4.83 -6.76 16.48
CA VAL A 155 -3.98 -7.41 17.48
C VAL A 155 -2.68 -6.64 17.69
N LEU A 156 -2.06 -6.08 16.65
CA LEU A 156 -0.85 -5.27 16.77
C LEU A 156 -1.12 -3.96 17.54
N GLN A 157 -2.26 -3.32 17.33
CA GLN A 157 -2.60 -2.06 18.00
C GLN A 157 -2.98 -2.20 19.48
N LYS A 158 -3.58 -3.33 19.87
CA LYS A 158 -4.02 -3.56 21.26
C LYS A 158 -2.83 -3.71 22.20
N GLY A 159 -2.72 -2.84 23.18
CA GLY A 159 -1.85 -3.04 24.34
C GLY A 159 -0.69 -2.06 24.53
N GLY A 160 -0.69 -0.94 23.81
CA GLY A 160 0.30 0.13 23.98
C GLY A 160 1.68 -0.16 23.36
N LYS A 161 2.56 0.84 23.35
CA LYS A 161 3.85 0.84 22.62
C LYS A 161 4.78 -0.32 22.96
N LEU A 162 4.88 -0.68 24.26
CA LEU A 162 5.78 -1.77 24.68
C LEU A 162 5.28 -3.13 24.21
N LYS A 163 3.99 -3.41 24.33
CA LYS A 163 3.40 -4.66 23.82
C LYS A 163 3.49 -4.76 22.30
N LEU A 164 3.32 -3.64 21.58
CA LEU A 164 3.55 -3.58 20.15
C LEU A 164 4.99 -3.96 19.80
N LEU A 165 5.97 -3.37 20.47
CA LEU A 165 7.39 -3.66 20.25
C LEU A 165 7.71 -5.15 20.47
N VAL A 166 7.23 -5.73 21.57
CA VAL A 166 7.41 -7.17 21.88
C VAL A 166 6.80 -8.05 20.78
N LYS A 167 5.60 -7.71 20.28
CA LYS A 167 4.94 -8.45 19.19
C LYS A 167 5.72 -8.32 17.87
N VAL A 168 6.17 -7.13 17.51
CA VAL A 168 6.97 -6.88 16.30
C VAL A 168 8.28 -7.70 16.36
N ILE A 169 8.99 -7.66 17.47
CA ILE A 169 10.21 -8.46 17.68
C ILE A 169 9.88 -9.96 17.62
N GLY A 170 8.86 -10.43 18.33
CA GLY A 170 8.47 -11.83 18.31
C GLY A 170 8.11 -12.33 16.89
N ARG A 171 7.37 -11.53 16.14
CA ARG A 171 7.01 -11.86 14.73
C ARG A 171 8.24 -11.86 13.82
N SER A 172 9.17 -10.90 14.01
CA SER A 172 10.39 -10.84 13.21
C SER A 172 11.29 -12.07 13.40
N LEU A 173 11.20 -12.72 14.57
CA LEU A 173 11.98 -13.92 14.93
C LEU A 173 11.30 -15.22 14.52
N SER A 174 10.00 -15.22 14.30
CA SER A 174 9.25 -16.44 14.06
C SER A 174 9.70 -17.13 12.76
N LEU A 175 10.24 -18.33 12.90
CA LEU A 175 10.58 -19.19 11.76
C LEU A 175 9.32 -19.65 11.02
N GLU A 176 8.24 -19.91 11.75
CA GLU A 176 6.94 -20.25 11.17
C GLU A 176 6.45 -19.15 10.24
N ARG A 177 6.44 -17.89 10.68
CA ARG A 177 6.07 -16.74 9.85
C ARG A 177 6.99 -16.55 8.65
N LYS A 178 8.28 -16.84 8.81
CA LYS A 178 9.23 -16.84 7.68
C LYS A 178 8.84 -17.87 6.62
N HIS A 179 8.57 -19.10 7.03
CA HIS A 179 8.17 -20.16 6.09
C HIS A 179 6.81 -19.86 5.47
N GLN A 180 5.85 -19.36 6.26
CA GLN A 180 4.54 -18.93 5.78
C GLN A 180 4.66 -17.84 4.71
N ALA A 181 5.46 -16.79 4.95
CA ALA A 181 5.68 -15.71 3.98
C ALA A 181 6.37 -16.22 2.70
N GLN A 182 7.33 -17.15 2.83
CA GLN A 182 7.99 -17.76 1.66
C GLN A 182 7.02 -18.61 0.82
N ALA A 183 6.19 -19.43 1.47
CA ALA A 183 5.16 -20.21 0.79
C ALA A 183 4.12 -19.32 0.11
N ALA A 184 3.65 -18.29 0.81
CA ALA A 184 2.72 -17.30 0.26
C ALA A 184 3.27 -16.60 -0.97
N ARG A 185 4.55 -16.22 -0.96
CA ARG A 185 5.22 -15.60 -2.12
C ARG A 185 5.19 -16.53 -3.33
N GLN A 186 5.52 -17.80 -3.16
CA GLN A 186 5.46 -18.79 -4.25
C GLN A 186 4.04 -18.94 -4.79
N THR A 187 3.04 -18.98 -3.88
CA THR A 187 1.62 -19.04 -4.27
C THR A 187 1.20 -17.84 -5.09
N TYR A 188 1.51 -16.62 -4.64
CA TYR A 188 1.13 -15.41 -5.37
C TYR A 188 1.90 -15.25 -6.69
N ASP A 189 3.20 -15.58 -6.73
CA ASP A 189 3.97 -15.56 -7.98
C ASP A 189 3.37 -16.55 -9.01
N SER A 190 2.97 -17.74 -8.56
CA SER A 190 2.29 -18.74 -9.41
C SER A 190 0.90 -18.27 -9.85
N LEU A 191 0.15 -17.63 -8.96
CA LEU A 191 -1.17 -17.08 -9.27
C LEU A 191 -1.08 -15.97 -10.33
N ILE A 192 -0.11 -15.06 -10.23
CA ILE A 192 0.13 -14.04 -11.25
C ILE A 192 0.47 -14.66 -12.61
N GLN A 193 1.26 -15.75 -12.62
CA GLN A 193 1.54 -16.46 -13.88
C GLN A 193 0.29 -17.14 -14.45
N TRP A 194 -0.56 -17.72 -13.59
CA TRP A 194 -1.83 -18.29 -14.01
C TRP A 194 -2.73 -17.22 -14.64
N MET A 195 -2.94 -16.09 -13.96
CA MET A 195 -3.71 -14.96 -14.49
C MET A 195 -3.23 -14.54 -15.90
N LYS A 196 -1.91 -14.42 -16.08
CA LYS A 196 -1.33 -14.05 -17.38
C LYS A 196 -1.57 -15.11 -18.46
N LYS A 197 -1.42 -16.39 -18.10
CA LYS A 197 -1.64 -17.50 -19.03
C LYS A 197 -3.08 -17.51 -19.56
N ASP A 198 -4.04 -17.12 -18.71
CA ASP A 198 -5.46 -17.10 -19.06
C ASP A 198 -5.90 -15.74 -19.64
N GLY A 199 -4.91 -14.88 -20.00
CA GLY A 199 -5.11 -13.65 -20.75
C GLY A 199 -5.45 -12.42 -19.93
N TYR A 200 -5.38 -12.50 -18.59
CA TYR A 200 -5.59 -11.33 -17.75
C TYR A 200 -4.34 -10.46 -17.62
N SER A 201 -4.54 -9.18 -17.33
CA SER A 201 -3.50 -8.22 -16.95
C SER A 201 -3.45 -8.09 -15.42
N PRO A 202 -2.58 -8.84 -14.72
CA PRO A 202 -2.57 -8.84 -13.27
C PRO A 202 -1.98 -7.57 -12.70
N GLN A 203 -2.60 -7.07 -11.63
CA GLN A 203 -2.12 -5.95 -10.81
C GLN A 203 -2.00 -6.39 -9.34
N THR A 204 -1.19 -5.67 -8.56
CA THR A 204 -1.11 -5.82 -7.11
C THR A 204 -1.11 -4.45 -6.46
N TYR A 205 -1.93 -4.28 -5.42
CA TYR A 205 -1.93 -3.07 -4.62
C TYR A 205 -1.03 -3.29 -3.41
N GLN A 206 -0.12 -2.35 -3.17
CA GLN A 206 0.94 -2.49 -2.16
C GLN A 206 1.05 -1.23 -1.32
N LEU A 207 1.30 -1.39 -0.04
CA LEU A 207 1.60 -0.27 0.84
C LEU A 207 2.95 0.36 0.48
N LEU A 208 3.05 1.67 0.56
CA LEU A 208 4.21 2.46 0.11
C LEU A 208 5.56 2.01 0.71
N PHE A 209 5.58 1.56 1.96
CA PHE A 209 6.81 1.14 2.63
C PHE A 209 7.38 -0.20 2.14
N MET A 210 6.64 -0.95 1.30
CA MET A 210 7.20 -2.11 0.59
C MET A 210 8.31 -1.69 -0.38
N ALA A 211 8.29 -0.45 -0.87
CA ALA A 211 9.39 0.13 -1.63
C ALA A 211 10.66 0.29 -0.77
N ASP A 212 10.52 0.72 0.50
CA ASP A 212 11.65 0.84 1.42
C ASP A 212 12.21 -0.52 1.83
N GLU A 213 11.35 -1.52 2.02
CA GLU A 213 11.77 -2.90 2.29
C GLU A 213 12.55 -3.49 1.11
N ARG A 214 12.07 -3.30 -0.10
CA ARG A 214 12.73 -3.73 -1.33
C ARG A 214 14.12 -3.09 -1.48
N LYS A 215 14.23 -1.80 -1.18
CA LYS A 215 15.49 -1.07 -1.16
C LYS A 215 16.46 -1.58 -0.10
N ALA A 216 15.93 -1.98 1.05
CA ALA A 216 16.71 -2.59 2.14
C ALA A 216 17.05 -4.08 1.88
N GLN A 217 16.58 -4.67 0.79
CA GLN A 217 16.72 -6.09 0.46
C GLN A 217 16.26 -7.01 1.61
N SER A 218 15.20 -6.61 2.30
CA SER A 218 14.63 -7.28 3.46
C SER A 218 13.36 -8.04 3.09
N MET A 219 12.93 -8.92 3.99
CA MET A 219 11.64 -9.61 3.99
C MET A 219 11.02 -9.57 5.39
N ILE A 220 11.36 -8.54 6.16
CA ILE A 220 10.95 -8.47 7.57
C ILE A 220 9.49 -8.05 7.70
N LEU A 221 9.00 -7.18 6.80
CA LEU A 221 7.62 -6.74 6.78
C LEU A 221 6.67 -7.87 6.38
N ASP A 222 7.12 -8.78 5.49
CA ASP A 222 6.39 -10.01 5.17
C ASP A 222 6.09 -10.81 6.46
N ARG A 223 7.07 -10.93 7.36
CA ARG A 223 6.92 -11.68 8.62
C ARG A 223 6.08 -10.93 9.65
N ILE A 224 6.28 -9.62 9.77
CA ILE A 224 5.61 -8.81 10.78
C ILE A 224 4.14 -8.60 10.42
N PHE A 225 3.87 -8.23 9.18
CA PHE A 225 2.54 -7.81 8.71
C PHE A 225 1.85 -8.83 7.80
N GLY A 226 2.56 -9.85 7.33
CA GLY A 226 2.02 -10.82 6.38
C GLY A 226 1.83 -10.27 4.97
N ILE A 227 2.41 -9.11 4.65
CA ILE A 227 2.33 -8.51 3.31
C ILE A 227 3.39 -9.17 2.44
N VAL A 228 2.98 -9.82 1.37
CA VAL A 228 3.89 -10.56 0.49
C VAL A 228 3.81 -9.99 -0.92
N PRO A 229 4.86 -9.30 -1.40
CA PRO A 229 4.85 -8.79 -2.76
C PRO A 229 4.87 -9.94 -3.77
N ALA A 230 3.96 -9.91 -4.74
CA ALA A 230 3.92 -10.84 -5.86
C ALA A 230 4.68 -10.26 -7.05
N LYS A 231 5.38 -11.12 -7.80
CA LYS A 231 6.18 -10.71 -8.96
C LYS A 231 5.41 -10.90 -10.26
N GLY A 232 5.64 -9.98 -11.19
CA GLY A 232 5.20 -10.11 -12.57
C GLY A 232 3.88 -9.41 -12.90
N GLY A 233 3.11 -8.93 -11.92
CA GLY A 233 1.98 -8.03 -12.13
C GLY A 233 2.43 -6.55 -12.22
N LEU A 234 1.52 -5.66 -12.61
CA LEU A 234 1.69 -4.24 -12.44
C LEU A 234 1.52 -3.89 -10.95
N GLU A 235 2.60 -3.43 -10.32
CA GLU A 235 2.55 -2.99 -8.92
C GLU A 235 2.04 -1.55 -8.83
N ALA A 236 0.94 -1.35 -8.14
CA ALA A 236 0.41 -0.04 -7.78
C ALA A 236 0.74 0.27 -6.32
N LEU A 237 1.59 1.27 -6.07
CA LEU A 237 1.87 1.73 -4.71
C LEU A 237 0.76 2.64 -4.23
N MET A 238 0.21 2.34 -3.06
CA MET A 238 -0.79 3.16 -2.37
C MET A 238 -0.09 4.29 -1.61
N VAL A 239 -0.04 5.47 -2.23
CA VAL A 239 0.67 6.65 -1.72
C VAL A 239 -0.35 7.70 -1.28
N TYR A 240 -1.08 7.41 -0.21
CA TYR A 240 -2.18 8.25 0.27
C TYR A 240 -1.68 9.39 1.16
N SER A 241 -1.54 10.58 0.58
CA SER A 241 -1.01 11.79 1.25
C SER A 241 -1.95 12.35 2.33
N SER A 242 -3.25 12.00 2.29
CA SER A 242 -4.25 12.37 3.29
C SER A 242 -3.90 11.92 4.72
N PHE A 243 -3.05 10.89 4.86
CA PHE A 243 -2.72 10.31 6.17
C PHE A 243 -1.61 11.04 6.92
N ASN A 244 -0.80 11.86 6.27
CA ASN A 244 0.39 12.46 6.89
C ASN A 244 0.55 13.96 6.64
N HIS A 245 -0.34 14.55 5.84
CA HIS A 245 -0.38 16.00 5.54
C HIS A 245 0.93 16.59 5.03
N VAL A 246 1.78 15.78 4.37
CA VAL A 246 2.99 16.27 3.69
C VAL A 246 2.74 16.54 2.20
N GLY A 247 1.50 16.32 1.75
CA GLY A 247 1.05 16.62 0.39
C GLY A 247 1.83 15.84 -0.67
N PRO A 248 2.04 16.45 -1.85
CA PRO A 248 2.66 15.80 -3.00
C PRO A 248 4.12 15.39 -2.76
N ALA A 249 4.77 15.83 -1.67
CA ALA A 249 6.11 15.36 -1.29
C ALA A 249 6.16 13.84 -1.05
N LEU A 250 5.06 13.25 -0.54
CA LEU A 250 4.96 11.80 -0.37
C LEU A 250 4.95 11.12 -1.74
N VAL A 251 4.08 11.56 -2.63
CA VAL A 251 3.96 11.03 -4.01
C VAL A 251 5.30 11.18 -4.75
N TYR A 252 5.93 12.34 -4.65
CA TYR A 252 7.23 12.61 -5.25
C TYR A 252 8.33 11.67 -4.74
N SER A 253 8.35 11.42 -3.44
CA SER A 253 9.39 10.59 -2.81
C SER A 253 9.30 9.11 -3.21
N TYR A 254 8.09 8.58 -3.39
CA TYR A 254 7.86 7.17 -3.74
C TYR A 254 7.64 6.93 -5.23
N GLY A 255 7.29 7.96 -5.99
CA GLY A 255 6.89 7.86 -7.39
C GLY A 255 7.95 7.22 -8.29
N LYS A 256 9.24 7.47 -8.03
CA LYS A 256 10.35 6.86 -8.80
C LYS A 256 10.43 5.34 -8.71
N GLU A 257 9.81 4.75 -7.70
CA GLU A 257 9.89 3.32 -7.39
C GLU A 257 8.58 2.59 -7.74
N ALA A 258 7.57 3.34 -8.21
CA ALA A 258 6.24 2.84 -8.50
C ALA A 258 6.03 2.63 -10.01
N ALA A 259 5.48 1.48 -10.40
CA ALA A 259 5.02 1.25 -11.77
C ALA A 259 3.66 1.93 -12.02
N ALA A 260 2.77 1.89 -11.02
CA ALA A 260 1.53 2.66 -10.94
C ALA A 260 1.41 3.27 -9.55
N ILE A 261 0.69 4.38 -9.42
CA ILE A 261 0.52 5.11 -8.16
C ILE A 261 -0.96 5.21 -7.85
N SER A 262 -1.36 4.82 -6.64
CA SER A 262 -2.69 5.11 -6.13
C SER A 262 -2.63 6.25 -5.13
N ILE A 263 -3.39 7.32 -5.39
CA ILE A 263 -3.50 8.52 -4.55
C ILE A 263 -4.82 8.53 -3.79
N GLY A 264 -4.89 9.27 -2.71
CA GLY A 264 -6.10 9.38 -1.88
C GLY A 264 -5.77 9.85 -0.45
N SER A 265 -6.74 9.73 0.46
CA SER A 265 -8.14 9.37 0.26
C SER A 265 -8.98 10.60 -0.05
N THR A 266 -9.98 10.45 -0.91
CA THR A 266 -10.94 11.54 -1.23
C THR A 266 -12.23 11.42 -0.41
N SER A 267 -12.42 10.34 0.34
CA SER A 267 -13.52 10.15 1.30
C SER A 267 -12.99 10.10 2.73
N GLY A 268 -13.75 10.67 3.66
CA GLY A 268 -13.53 10.45 5.09
C GLY A 268 -13.92 9.02 5.46
N GLY A 269 -13.14 8.35 6.31
CA GLY A 269 -13.58 7.11 6.93
C GLY A 269 -14.71 7.40 7.94
N ASP A 270 -15.73 6.54 7.99
CA ASP A 270 -16.84 6.62 8.97
C ASP A 270 -16.40 6.33 10.43
N ASP A 271 -15.12 6.13 10.66
CA ASP A 271 -14.63 5.74 11.99
C ASP A 271 -14.22 6.96 12.81
N SER A 272 -15.21 7.45 13.59
CA SER A 272 -15.02 8.46 14.64
C SER A 272 -13.97 8.09 15.70
N SER A 273 -13.47 6.84 15.70
CA SER A 273 -12.47 6.35 16.64
C SER A 273 -11.03 6.80 16.31
N LEU A 274 -10.76 7.31 15.13
CA LEU A 274 -9.43 7.76 14.68
C LEU A 274 -9.22 9.28 14.78
N ASN A 275 -10.04 9.96 15.60
CA ASN A 275 -9.83 11.36 16.03
C ASN A 275 -9.20 12.26 14.97
N ASN A 276 -9.98 12.77 14.00
CA ASN A 276 -9.60 13.87 13.08
C ASN A 276 -8.21 13.78 12.41
N GLN A 277 -7.48 12.67 12.52
CA GLN A 277 -6.15 12.50 11.93
C GLN A 277 -6.22 12.24 10.43
N PHE A 278 -7.38 11.79 9.94
CA PHE A 278 -7.59 11.42 8.55
C PHE A 278 -8.73 12.25 7.98
N ARG A 279 -8.37 13.37 7.37
CA ARG A 279 -9.32 14.13 6.58
C ARG A 279 -9.17 13.78 5.09
N PRO A 280 -10.26 13.78 4.32
CA PRO A 280 -10.18 13.64 2.88
C PRO A 280 -9.32 14.75 2.27
N LEU A 281 -8.67 14.45 1.15
CA LEU A 281 -8.00 15.47 0.35
C LEU A 281 -9.02 16.49 -0.13
N ASN A 282 -8.67 17.78 -0.05
CA ASN A 282 -9.40 18.82 -0.77
C ASN A 282 -8.95 18.85 -2.25
N TRP A 283 -9.61 19.68 -3.07
CA TRP A 283 -9.31 19.75 -4.49
C TRP A 283 -7.85 20.13 -4.79
N GLN A 284 -7.30 21.11 -4.08
CA GLN A 284 -5.92 21.53 -4.31
C GLN A 284 -4.91 20.44 -3.98
N GLU A 285 -5.11 19.72 -2.89
CA GLU A 285 -4.27 18.60 -2.50
C GLU A 285 -4.37 17.46 -3.50
N PHE A 286 -5.60 17.10 -3.88
CA PHE A 286 -5.88 16.07 -4.87
C PHE A 286 -5.26 16.40 -6.24
N SER A 287 -5.43 17.63 -6.74
CA SER A 287 -4.88 18.07 -8.01
C SER A 287 -3.35 18.12 -8.00
N ASN A 288 -2.74 18.53 -6.89
CA ASN A 288 -1.29 18.50 -6.72
C ASN A 288 -0.75 17.05 -6.74
N ASP A 289 -1.43 16.13 -6.06
CA ASP A 289 -1.05 14.72 -6.05
C ASP A 289 -1.22 14.08 -7.44
N LEU A 290 -2.28 14.45 -8.19
CA LEU A 290 -2.48 14.01 -9.58
C LEU A 290 -1.32 14.43 -10.49
N ILE A 291 -0.94 15.71 -10.48
CA ILE A 291 0.19 16.20 -11.28
C ILE A 291 1.48 15.52 -10.85
N CYS A 292 1.70 15.40 -9.55
CA CYS A 292 2.91 14.75 -9.04
C CYS A 292 2.96 13.25 -9.43
N ALA A 293 1.85 12.51 -9.33
CA ALA A 293 1.78 11.12 -9.77
C ALA A 293 1.99 10.98 -11.28
N SER A 294 1.38 11.86 -12.07
CA SER A 294 1.52 11.90 -13.53
C SER A 294 2.93 12.25 -14.04
N HIS A 295 3.81 12.73 -13.16
CA HIS A 295 5.23 12.90 -13.44
C HIS A 295 5.97 11.56 -13.55
N PHE A 296 5.48 10.51 -12.90
CA PHE A 296 6.16 9.23 -12.79
C PHE A 296 5.45 8.09 -13.56
N THR A 297 4.13 8.17 -13.72
CA THR A 297 3.34 7.08 -14.31
C THR A 297 2.18 7.58 -15.15
N HIS A 298 1.77 6.75 -16.12
CA HIS A 298 0.54 6.96 -16.89
C HIS A 298 -0.68 6.23 -16.29
N THR A 299 -0.52 5.47 -15.20
CA THR A 299 -1.62 4.76 -14.53
C THR A 299 -1.74 5.25 -13.10
N ILE A 300 -2.83 5.95 -12.80
CA ILE A 300 -3.07 6.53 -11.49
C ILE A 300 -4.38 5.97 -10.93
N GLY A 301 -4.27 5.22 -9.82
CA GLY A 301 -5.42 4.84 -9.02
C GLY A 301 -5.90 6.02 -8.16
N VAL A 302 -7.20 6.13 -7.96
CA VAL A 302 -7.82 7.14 -7.09
C VAL A 302 -8.72 6.47 -6.07
N TYR A 303 -8.40 6.56 -4.81
CA TYR A 303 -9.25 6.10 -3.71
C TYR A 303 -9.97 7.29 -3.07
N SER A 304 -11.28 7.48 -3.31
CA SER A 304 -12.23 6.60 -3.98
C SER A 304 -13.18 7.38 -4.91
N LEU A 305 -13.92 6.68 -5.77
CA LEU A 305 -14.95 7.27 -6.64
C LEU A 305 -16.02 8.01 -5.83
N GLN A 306 -16.56 7.38 -4.78
CA GLN A 306 -17.60 7.96 -3.94
C GLN A 306 -17.13 9.26 -3.28
N GLY A 307 -15.88 9.33 -2.84
CA GLY A 307 -15.31 10.56 -2.30
C GLY A 307 -15.16 11.66 -3.35
N CYS A 308 -14.71 11.31 -4.54
CA CYS A 308 -14.62 12.26 -5.65
C CYS A 308 -15.99 12.83 -6.06
N LEU A 309 -17.04 12.00 -6.02
CA LEU A 309 -18.39 12.47 -6.29
C LEU A 309 -18.95 13.36 -5.17
N GLN A 310 -18.71 13.00 -3.91
CA GLN A 310 -19.14 13.81 -2.75
C GLN A 310 -18.50 15.20 -2.74
N GLN A 311 -17.28 15.34 -3.27
CA GLN A 311 -16.51 16.57 -3.31
C GLN A 311 -16.52 17.26 -4.67
N ASP A 312 -17.34 16.77 -5.62
CA ASP A 312 -17.42 17.29 -7.01
C ASP A 312 -16.08 17.25 -7.79
N PHE A 313 -15.19 16.32 -7.45
CA PHE A 313 -13.89 16.23 -8.11
C PHE A 313 -14.01 15.67 -9.52
N LEU A 314 -14.92 14.71 -9.76
CA LEU A 314 -15.11 14.11 -11.08
C LEU A 314 -15.54 15.19 -12.11
N SER A 315 -16.43 16.10 -11.72
CA SER A 315 -16.85 17.21 -12.56
C SER A 315 -15.69 18.18 -12.85
N ARG A 316 -14.89 18.51 -11.83
CA ARG A 316 -13.72 19.40 -11.98
C ARG A 316 -12.63 18.84 -12.88
N LEU A 317 -12.50 17.51 -12.97
CA LEU A 317 -11.54 16.86 -13.87
C LEU A 317 -11.83 17.11 -15.35
N LYS A 318 -13.07 17.46 -15.73
CA LYS A 318 -13.44 17.80 -17.14
C LYS A 318 -12.68 19.03 -17.66
N SER A 319 -12.38 19.98 -16.79
CA SER A 319 -11.65 21.21 -17.13
C SER A 319 -10.27 21.29 -16.46
N PHE A 320 -9.74 20.15 -16.03
CA PHE A 320 -8.48 20.10 -15.29
C PHE A 320 -7.28 20.40 -16.21
N ASP A 321 -6.51 21.41 -15.82
CA ASP A 321 -5.28 21.73 -16.53
C ASP A 321 -4.15 20.79 -16.11
N TRP A 322 -3.87 19.81 -16.95
CA TRP A 322 -2.78 18.84 -16.76
C TRP A 322 -1.38 19.44 -16.98
N ASN A 323 -1.26 20.68 -17.48
CA ASN A 323 0.02 21.34 -17.73
C ASN A 323 0.44 22.28 -16.59
N GLN A 324 -0.36 22.35 -15.53
CA GLN A 324 0.03 23.14 -14.36
C GLN A 324 1.29 22.60 -13.69
N THR A 325 2.04 23.51 -13.08
CA THR A 325 3.24 23.19 -12.31
C THR A 325 2.89 23.10 -10.83
N VAL A 326 3.33 22.04 -10.17
CA VAL A 326 3.21 21.88 -8.72
C VAL A 326 4.54 22.22 -8.06
N LEU A 327 4.50 23.13 -7.10
CA LEU A 327 5.65 23.47 -6.28
C LEU A 327 5.61 22.66 -4.99
N ILE A 328 6.64 21.81 -4.78
CA ILE A 328 6.76 20.99 -3.58
C ILE A 328 7.77 21.64 -2.63
N PRO A 329 7.35 22.06 -1.42
CA PRO A 329 8.25 22.67 -0.47
C PRO A 329 9.40 21.73 -0.08
N ALA A 330 10.63 22.20 -0.14
CA ALA A 330 11.83 21.44 0.23
C ALA A 330 11.72 20.84 1.63
N LYS A 331 11.17 21.59 2.58
CA LYS A 331 10.91 21.12 3.96
C LYS A 331 10.01 19.87 4.01
N SER A 332 9.03 19.75 3.11
CA SER A 332 8.13 18.58 3.04
C SER A 332 8.86 17.38 2.48
N ILE A 333 9.73 17.58 1.48
CA ILE A 333 10.58 16.54 0.91
C ILE A 333 11.55 16.00 1.97
N ASP A 334 12.19 16.89 2.74
CA ASP A 334 13.10 16.51 3.82
C ASP A 334 12.40 15.68 4.90
N LYS A 335 11.18 16.06 5.27
CA LYS A 335 10.38 15.29 6.22
C LYS A 335 10.14 13.87 5.72
N VAL A 336 9.75 13.71 4.45
CA VAL A 336 9.52 12.38 3.87
C VAL A 336 10.82 11.61 3.73
N ALA A 337 11.91 12.25 3.29
CA ALA A 337 13.24 11.62 3.20
C ALA A 337 13.73 11.13 4.57
N HIS A 338 13.56 11.95 5.61
CA HIS A 338 13.88 11.55 6.99
C HIS A 338 13.04 10.36 7.44
N PHE A 339 11.73 10.38 7.21
CA PHE A 339 10.83 9.27 7.50
C PHE A 339 11.29 7.99 6.82
N ARG A 340 11.53 8.01 5.51
CA ARG A 340 12.02 6.84 4.75
C ARG A 340 13.37 6.32 5.29
N LYS A 341 14.27 7.24 5.67
CA LYS A 341 15.54 6.86 6.31
C LYS A 341 15.31 6.13 7.64
N VAL A 342 14.40 6.62 8.48
CA VAL A 342 14.05 5.96 9.76
C VAL A 342 13.43 4.59 9.50
N VAL A 343 12.48 4.48 8.57
CA VAL A 343 11.87 3.21 8.17
C VAL A 343 12.94 2.23 7.69
N GLY A 344 13.84 2.67 6.82
CA GLY A 344 14.95 1.84 6.33
C GLY A 344 15.87 1.35 7.46
N ILE A 345 16.21 2.22 8.43
CA ILE A 345 17.01 1.83 9.60
C ILE A 345 16.25 0.79 10.44
N LEU A 346 14.96 0.98 10.69
CA LEU A 346 14.15 0.04 11.45
C LEU A 346 14.07 -1.32 10.76
N ILE A 347 13.83 -1.33 9.45
CA ILE A 347 13.83 -2.55 8.63
C ILE A 347 15.19 -3.25 8.75
N TRP A 348 16.29 -2.51 8.62
CA TRP A 348 17.65 -3.05 8.72
C TRP A 348 17.92 -3.62 10.11
N VAL A 349 17.62 -2.88 11.16
CA VAL A 349 17.79 -3.33 12.55
C VAL A 349 16.99 -4.61 12.80
N LEU A 350 15.70 -4.65 12.43
CA LEU A 350 14.84 -5.82 12.60
C LEU A 350 15.26 -7.02 11.75
N SER A 351 15.92 -6.79 10.62
CA SER A 351 16.43 -7.87 9.77
C SER A 351 17.70 -8.52 10.32
N TYR A 352 18.57 -7.73 10.96
CA TYR A 352 19.91 -8.15 11.34
C TYR A 352 20.18 -8.18 12.86
N TRP A 353 19.20 -7.82 13.70
CA TRP A 353 19.41 -7.71 15.13
C TRP A 353 19.92 -9.00 15.81
N ILE A 354 19.52 -10.19 15.32
CA ILE A 354 20.05 -11.47 15.83
C ILE A 354 21.55 -11.55 15.61
N TYR A 355 22.02 -11.18 14.41
CA TYR A 355 23.45 -11.18 14.11
C TYR A 355 24.18 -10.17 15.00
N MET A 356 23.58 -9.01 15.25
CA MET A 356 24.15 -8.02 16.16
C MET A 356 24.27 -8.55 17.60
N VAL A 357 23.24 -9.24 18.11
CA VAL A 357 23.26 -9.88 19.42
C VAL A 357 24.36 -10.96 19.49
N ILE A 358 24.45 -11.81 18.46
CA ILE A 358 25.52 -12.82 18.38
C ILE A 358 26.91 -12.17 18.41
N ILE A 359 27.11 -11.12 17.62
CA ILE A 359 28.39 -10.38 17.58
C ILE A 359 28.70 -9.80 18.96
N VAL A 360 27.74 -9.18 19.65
CA VAL A 360 27.93 -8.64 21.00
C VAL A 360 28.31 -9.74 21.98
N ILE A 361 27.64 -10.88 21.94
CA ILE A 361 27.97 -12.03 22.80
C ILE A 361 29.40 -12.50 22.51
N LEU A 362 29.80 -12.65 21.24
CA LEU A 362 31.15 -13.05 20.86
C LEU A 362 32.21 -12.04 21.34
N LEU A 363 31.93 -10.74 21.23
CA LEU A 363 32.81 -9.69 21.72
C LEU A 363 32.96 -9.74 23.27
N ILE A 364 31.87 -10.00 23.99
CA ILE A 364 31.87 -10.18 25.44
C ILE A 364 32.72 -11.41 25.80
N VAL A 365 32.52 -12.55 25.16
CA VAL A 365 33.30 -13.77 25.39
C VAL A 365 34.79 -13.54 25.12
N LEU A 366 35.10 -12.87 23.97
CA LEU A 366 36.46 -12.53 23.61
C LEU A 366 37.12 -11.59 24.64
N PHE A 367 36.38 -10.57 25.10
CA PHE A 367 36.82 -9.65 26.13
C PHE A 367 37.19 -10.39 27.43
N PHE A 368 36.30 -11.29 27.92
CA PHE A 368 36.54 -12.10 29.10
C PHE A 368 37.72 -13.05 28.90
N TRP A 369 37.89 -13.63 27.73
CA TRP A 369 39.03 -14.51 27.42
C TRP A 369 40.36 -13.75 27.46
N ILE A 370 40.43 -12.56 26.82
CA ILE A 370 41.61 -11.69 26.84
C ILE A 370 41.91 -11.22 28.30
N TRP A 371 40.88 -10.81 29.03
CA TRP A 371 41.03 -10.38 30.42
C TRP A 371 41.59 -11.50 31.31
N ARG A 372 41.06 -12.72 31.17
CA ARG A 372 41.55 -13.91 31.90
C ARG A 372 42.97 -14.25 31.52
N ALA A 373 43.34 -14.23 30.25
CA ALA A 373 44.69 -14.47 29.76
C ALA A 373 45.69 -13.43 30.33
N ARG A 374 45.33 -12.16 30.35
CA ARG A 374 46.14 -11.08 30.93
C ARG A 374 46.30 -11.25 32.47
N ARG A 375 45.25 -11.71 33.13
CA ARG A 375 45.29 -11.96 34.59
C ARG A 375 46.22 -13.13 34.95
N ILE A 376 46.22 -14.20 34.17
CA ILE A 376 47.11 -15.36 34.31
C ILE A 376 48.57 -14.93 34.11
N LYS A 377 48.84 -14.14 33.02
CA LYS A 377 50.17 -13.64 32.72
C LYS A 377 50.73 -12.76 33.83
N ARG A 378 49.91 -11.87 34.41
CA ARG A 378 50.29 -11.03 35.56
C ARG A 378 50.58 -11.82 36.82
N LYS A 379 49.87 -12.96 37.04
CA LYS A 379 50.18 -13.84 38.22
C LYS A 379 51.50 -14.56 38.01
N LYS A 380 51.84 -15.00 36.77
CA LYS A 380 53.13 -15.66 36.49
C LYS A 380 54.34 -14.73 36.54
N MET A 381 54.14 -13.42 36.45
CA MET A 381 55.22 -12.42 36.57
C MET A 381 55.44 -11.90 37.99
N LYS A 382 54.56 -12.29 38.94
CA LYS A 382 54.66 -11.87 40.37
C LYS A 382 55.09 -13.01 41.35
N GLY A 383 55.22 -14.22 40.85
CA GLY A 383 55.80 -15.36 41.57
C GLY A 383 57.09 -15.80 40.91
#